data_0037b900ac7a4c2c07c07d8364c5b46e
#
_entry.id   0037b900ac7a4c2c07c07d8364c5b46e
#
_cell.length_a   1.000
_cell.length_b   1.000
_cell.length_c   1.000
_cell.angle_alpha   90.00
_cell.angle_beta   90.00
_cell.angle_gamma   90.00
#
_symmetry.space_group_name_H-M   'P 1'
#
loop_
_entity.id
_entity.type
_entity.pdbx_description
1 polymer ?
#
loop_
_entity_poly.entity_id
_entity_poly.type
_entity_poly.pdbx_seq_one_letter_code
_entity_poly.pdbx_strand_id
1 'polypeptide(L)'
;MAPKACPHCGHSVSDQATLCPQCGKDPRYTDFQLEQQEQQRRKKRKTAIIVSASALVVFLAVFCAVFIPHHIEYSRQMDAYNEAHSLFRSREYTRAAEAFEALGDFKDSAQKALDARYQYVCTHRSRTNSTTLQYIEYLTSKDYPNIETISHSIYAWKCKAYVTDAENGSPVVKTFGTNSPLYFNFQAYGGKPDEEISVKYRIDFHASSYAIRHGYTGETEYGTVPYKLSDGGYYWVGWSGGIGTARYDRIEITFYNADTNEEIATAKASVQY
;
A
#
# COMPACT_ATOMS: atom_id res chain seq x y z
N MET A 1 -95.61 -7.34 -19.14
CA MET A 1 -94.92 -6.79 -17.99
C MET A 1 -95.83 -5.82 -17.31
N ALA A 2 -96.13 -6.00 -16.04
CA ALA A 2 -97.02 -5.12 -15.30
C ALA A 2 -96.35 -3.80 -14.95
N PRO A 3 -96.97 -2.66 -15.19
CA PRO A 3 -96.36 -1.37 -14.81
C PRO A 3 -96.36 -1.26 -13.27
N LYS A 4 -95.22 -0.73 -12.75
CA LYS A 4 -95.00 -0.53 -11.32
C LYS A 4 -95.12 0.96 -10.98
N ALA A 5 -95.76 1.25 -9.81
CA ALA A 5 -95.79 2.64 -9.36
C ALA A 5 -94.47 3.12 -8.86
N CYS A 6 -94.02 4.32 -9.31
CA CYS A 6 -92.83 4.95 -8.86
C CYS A 6 -92.95 5.26 -7.33
N PRO A 7 -91.97 4.82 -6.48
CA PRO A 7 -92.06 5.03 -5.04
C PRO A 7 -91.90 6.51 -4.63
N HIS A 8 -91.49 7.41 -5.54
CA HIS A 8 -91.24 8.81 -5.28
C HIS A 8 -92.44 9.71 -5.65
N CYS A 9 -93.21 9.37 -6.71
CA CYS A 9 -94.31 10.22 -7.17
C CYS A 9 -95.61 9.47 -7.54
N GLY A 10 -95.65 8.13 -7.42
CA GLY A 10 -96.80 7.29 -7.74
C GLY A 10 -97.05 7.06 -9.23
N HIS A 11 -96.27 7.67 -10.13
CA HIS A 11 -96.43 7.52 -11.59
C HIS A 11 -96.09 6.09 -12.07
N SER A 12 -96.89 5.56 -12.95
CA SER A 12 -96.69 4.21 -13.51
C SER A 12 -95.49 4.13 -14.43
N VAL A 13 -94.49 3.32 -14.07
CA VAL A 13 -93.23 3.15 -14.82
C VAL A 13 -92.99 1.68 -15.18
N SER A 14 -92.31 1.44 -16.24
CA SER A 14 -91.85 0.09 -16.61
C SER A 14 -90.93 -0.49 -15.53
N ASP A 15 -91.04 -1.79 -15.23
CA ASP A 15 -90.12 -2.50 -14.34
C ASP A 15 -88.58 -2.38 -14.71
N GLN A 16 -88.33 -2.11 -15.96
CA GLN A 16 -86.96 -1.92 -16.44
C GLN A 16 -86.51 -0.44 -16.54
N ALA A 17 -87.38 0.49 -16.16
CA ALA A 17 -87.06 1.89 -16.24
C ALA A 17 -86.01 2.26 -15.19
N THR A 18 -84.88 2.88 -15.68
CA THR A 18 -83.84 3.39 -14.82
C THR A 18 -84.09 4.76 -14.25
N LEU A 19 -85.05 5.52 -14.88
CA LEU A 19 -85.47 6.83 -14.42
C LEU A 19 -86.99 6.98 -14.64
N CYS A 20 -87.69 7.58 -13.67
CA CYS A 20 -89.09 7.93 -13.79
C CYS A 20 -89.26 9.17 -14.70
N PRO A 21 -90.03 9.10 -15.81
CA PRO A 21 -90.21 10.22 -16.73
C PRO A 21 -90.91 11.44 -16.09
N GLN A 22 -91.61 11.23 -15.00
CA GLN A 22 -92.37 12.30 -14.31
C GLN A 22 -91.51 13.02 -13.27
N CYS A 23 -90.69 12.36 -12.47
CA CYS A 23 -89.94 12.97 -11.36
C CYS A 23 -88.42 12.87 -11.52
N GLY A 24 -87.88 12.17 -12.55
CA GLY A 24 -86.46 12.06 -12.84
C GLY A 24 -85.66 11.17 -11.87
N LYS A 25 -86.34 10.57 -10.84
CA LYS A 25 -85.67 9.70 -9.88
C LYS A 25 -85.71 8.23 -10.29
N ASP A 26 -84.73 7.44 -9.81
CA ASP A 26 -84.66 6.00 -10.08
C ASP A 26 -85.83 5.28 -9.32
N PRO A 27 -86.76 4.62 -10.03
CA PRO A 27 -87.91 4.01 -9.41
C PRO A 27 -87.62 2.69 -8.68
N ARG A 28 -86.34 2.24 -8.73
CA ARG A 28 -85.93 1.01 -8.05
C ARG A 28 -85.61 1.21 -6.58
N TYR A 29 -85.39 2.47 -6.17
CA TYR A 29 -84.98 2.80 -4.80
C TYR A 29 -85.91 3.82 -4.22
N THR A 30 -86.19 3.72 -2.90
CA THR A 30 -86.86 4.75 -2.12
C THR A 30 -85.95 5.89 -1.78
N ASP A 31 -86.44 7.09 -1.49
CA ASP A 31 -85.62 8.23 -1.06
C ASP A 31 -84.71 7.85 0.13
N PHE A 32 -85.24 7.07 1.06
CA PHE A 32 -84.49 6.58 2.21
C PHE A 32 -83.29 5.66 1.82
N GLN A 33 -83.49 4.79 0.81
CA GLN A 33 -82.39 3.91 0.32
C GLN A 33 -81.33 4.70 -0.43
N LEU A 34 -81.66 5.72 -1.18
CA LEU A 34 -80.71 6.61 -1.87
C LEU A 34 -79.86 7.40 -0.87
N GLU A 35 -80.46 7.96 0.18
CA GLU A 35 -79.79 8.63 1.27
C GLU A 35 -78.80 7.70 2.01
N GLN A 36 -79.24 6.47 2.30
CA GLN A 36 -78.31 5.48 2.89
C GLN A 36 -77.11 5.15 1.99
N GLN A 37 -77.37 4.98 0.71
CA GLN A 37 -76.25 4.74 -0.26
C GLN A 37 -75.27 5.90 -0.32
N GLU A 38 -75.80 7.14 -0.33
CA GLU A 38 -74.93 8.31 -0.33
C GLU A 38 -74.09 8.44 0.95
N GLN A 39 -74.71 8.18 2.11
CA GLN A 39 -74.01 8.18 3.39
C GLN A 39 -72.93 7.11 3.45
N GLN A 40 -73.18 5.91 2.93
CA GLN A 40 -72.22 4.85 2.85
C GLN A 40 -71.06 5.22 1.90
N ARG A 41 -71.35 5.83 0.74
CA ARG A 41 -70.32 6.33 -0.21
C ARG A 41 -69.45 7.41 0.42
N ARG A 42 -70.06 8.36 1.14
CA ARG A 42 -69.35 9.42 1.90
C ARG A 42 -68.42 8.82 2.99
N LYS A 43 -68.95 7.82 3.74
CA LYS A 43 -68.18 7.12 4.78
C LYS A 43 -66.99 6.38 4.13
N LYS A 44 -67.20 5.58 3.07
CA LYS A 44 -66.11 4.86 2.33
C LYS A 44 -65.09 5.82 1.78
N ARG A 45 -65.51 6.96 1.19
CA ARG A 45 -64.56 7.98 0.70
C ARG A 45 -63.71 8.58 1.83
N LYS A 46 -64.35 8.95 2.97
CA LYS A 46 -63.60 9.45 4.13
C LYS A 46 -62.65 8.43 4.69
N THR A 47 -63.05 7.16 4.81
CA THR A 47 -62.17 6.09 5.27
C THR A 47 -61.02 5.86 4.30
N ALA A 48 -61.27 5.85 2.99
CA ALA A 48 -60.23 5.70 1.98
C ALA A 48 -59.19 6.85 2.03
N ILE A 49 -59.67 8.10 2.22
CA ILE A 49 -58.75 9.26 2.37
C ILE A 49 -57.93 9.15 3.66
N ILE A 50 -58.53 8.74 4.77
CA ILE A 50 -57.79 8.57 6.03
C ILE A 50 -56.75 7.46 5.90
N VAL A 51 -57.11 6.31 5.34
CA VAL A 51 -56.19 5.18 5.14
C VAL A 51 -55.03 5.57 4.20
N SER A 52 -55.33 6.26 3.10
CA SER A 52 -54.25 6.70 2.17
C SER A 52 -53.35 7.76 2.80
N ALA A 53 -53.92 8.70 3.57
CA ALA A 53 -53.13 9.71 4.27
C ALA A 53 -52.23 9.08 5.37
N SER A 54 -52.78 8.12 6.15
CA SER A 54 -51.99 7.41 7.16
C SER A 54 -50.87 6.56 6.53
N ALA A 55 -51.16 5.88 5.42
CA ALA A 55 -50.14 5.12 4.68
C ALA A 55 -49.02 6.03 4.18
N LEU A 56 -49.36 7.22 3.66
CA LEU A 56 -48.36 8.21 3.22
C LEU A 56 -47.50 8.70 4.38
N VAL A 57 -48.09 9.00 5.52
CA VAL A 57 -47.36 9.43 6.73
C VAL A 57 -46.41 8.34 7.20
N VAL A 58 -46.83 7.08 7.25
CA VAL A 58 -45.96 5.94 7.61
C VAL A 58 -44.85 5.79 6.60
N PHE A 59 -45.15 5.87 5.31
CA PHE A 59 -44.12 5.80 4.25
C PHE A 59 -43.08 6.91 4.40
N LEU A 60 -43.49 8.15 4.60
CA LEU A 60 -42.59 9.27 4.81
C LEU A 60 -41.78 9.10 6.10
N ALA A 61 -42.36 8.62 7.18
CA ALA A 61 -41.63 8.37 8.41
C ALA A 61 -40.53 7.30 8.23
N VAL A 62 -40.83 6.18 7.56
CA VAL A 62 -39.87 5.13 7.26
C VAL A 62 -38.81 5.65 6.30
N PHE A 63 -39.21 6.38 5.27
CA PHE A 63 -38.27 7.01 4.33
C PHE A 63 -37.30 7.94 5.06
N CYS A 64 -37.79 8.85 5.89
CA CYS A 64 -36.94 9.75 6.68
C CYS A 64 -36.03 8.99 7.66
N ALA A 65 -36.57 7.95 8.33
CA ALA A 65 -35.77 7.16 9.27
C ALA A 65 -34.63 6.38 8.64
N VAL A 66 -34.75 5.99 7.38
CA VAL A 66 -33.72 5.22 6.67
C VAL A 66 -32.80 6.12 5.83
N PHE A 67 -33.36 7.03 5.05
CA PHE A 67 -32.61 7.83 4.10
C PHE A 67 -31.83 8.99 4.72
N ILE A 68 -32.37 9.63 5.76
CA ILE A 68 -31.69 10.77 6.39
C ILE A 68 -30.39 10.33 7.07
N PRO A 69 -30.36 9.30 7.94
CA PRO A 69 -29.11 8.83 8.54
C PRO A 69 -28.09 8.37 7.52
N HIS A 70 -28.55 7.64 6.49
CA HIS A 70 -27.67 7.19 5.41
C HIS A 70 -27.04 8.36 4.65
N HIS A 71 -27.82 9.38 4.34
CA HIS A 71 -27.32 10.58 3.66
C HIS A 71 -26.34 11.38 4.53
N ILE A 72 -26.62 11.49 5.83
CA ILE A 72 -25.72 12.16 6.79
C ILE A 72 -24.39 11.42 6.88
N GLU A 73 -24.43 10.09 7.02
CA GLU A 73 -23.20 9.28 7.08
C GLU A 73 -22.39 9.36 5.79
N TYR A 74 -23.05 9.27 4.64
CA TYR A 74 -22.39 9.46 3.35
C TYR A 74 -21.72 10.85 3.23
N SER A 75 -22.42 11.92 3.65
CA SER A 75 -21.85 13.27 3.63
C SER A 75 -20.62 13.38 4.54
N ARG A 76 -20.70 12.80 5.73
CA ARG A 76 -19.58 12.77 6.69
C ARG A 76 -18.36 12.03 6.13
N GLN A 77 -18.57 10.86 5.53
CA GLN A 77 -17.51 10.10 4.88
C GLN A 77 -16.92 10.86 3.70
N MET A 78 -17.75 11.58 2.94
CA MET A 78 -17.30 12.43 1.85
C MET A 78 -16.42 13.59 2.33
N ASP A 79 -16.78 14.25 3.42
CA ASP A 79 -15.99 15.32 3.99
C ASP A 79 -14.64 14.81 4.51
N ALA A 80 -14.62 13.68 5.22
CA ALA A 80 -13.40 13.02 5.66
C ALA A 80 -12.52 12.56 4.47
N TYR A 81 -13.13 12.07 3.39
CA TYR A 81 -12.41 11.72 2.16
C TYR A 81 -11.76 12.95 1.50
N ASN A 82 -12.46 14.06 1.45
CA ASN A 82 -11.92 15.32 0.92
C ASN A 82 -10.79 15.87 1.79
N GLU A 83 -10.89 15.75 3.11
CA GLU A 83 -9.82 16.09 4.05
C GLU A 83 -8.59 15.23 3.83
N ALA A 84 -8.75 13.90 3.71
CA ALA A 84 -7.64 12.99 3.40
C ALA A 84 -6.95 13.35 2.08
N HIS A 85 -7.70 13.74 1.04
CA HIS A 85 -7.15 14.26 -0.21
C HIS A 85 -6.39 15.58 -0.02
N SER A 86 -6.86 16.46 0.85
CA SER A 86 -6.15 17.70 1.18
C SER A 86 -4.80 17.41 1.82
N LEU A 87 -4.75 16.49 2.80
CA LEU A 87 -3.51 16.02 3.42
C LEU A 87 -2.55 15.41 2.40
N PHE A 88 -3.06 14.61 1.48
CA PHE A 88 -2.24 14.04 0.40
C PHE A 88 -1.61 15.12 -0.49
N ARG A 89 -2.37 16.14 -0.88
CA ARG A 89 -1.89 17.26 -1.69
C ARG A 89 -0.87 18.14 -0.96
N SER A 90 -1.02 18.30 0.35
CA SER A 90 -0.05 19.02 1.19
C SER A 90 1.18 18.18 1.53
N ARG A 91 1.30 16.97 0.99
CA ARG A 91 2.41 16.00 1.21
C ARG A 91 2.51 15.48 2.64
N GLU A 92 1.46 15.59 3.42
CA GLU A 92 1.34 14.99 4.75
C GLU A 92 0.97 13.51 4.62
N TYR A 93 1.81 12.74 3.93
CA TYR A 93 1.49 11.39 3.46
C TYR A 93 1.14 10.39 4.56
N THR A 94 1.78 10.48 5.73
CA THR A 94 1.46 9.60 6.87
C THR A 94 0.03 9.84 7.35
N ARG A 95 -0.33 11.09 7.59
CA ARG A 95 -1.67 11.47 8.01
C ARG A 95 -2.72 11.18 6.95
N ALA A 96 -2.38 11.39 5.67
CA ALA A 96 -3.25 11.06 4.56
C ALA A 96 -3.52 9.55 4.50
N ALA A 97 -2.48 8.71 4.69
CA ALA A 97 -2.63 7.26 4.71
C ALA A 97 -3.56 6.79 5.84
N GLU A 98 -3.38 7.31 7.05
CA GLU A 98 -4.23 7.03 8.21
C GLU A 98 -5.68 7.47 7.98
N ALA A 99 -5.88 8.68 7.43
CA ALA A 99 -7.20 9.22 7.15
C ALA A 99 -7.95 8.41 6.07
N PHE A 100 -7.27 7.98 5.01
CA PHE A 100 -7.87 7.09 4.01
C PHE A 100 -8.15 5.70 4.57
N GLU A 101 -7.27 5.15 5.40
CA GLU A 101 -7.47 3.83 6.01
C GLU A 101 -8.67 3.82 6.97
N ALA A 102 -8.90 4.91 7.72
CA ALA A 102 -10.06 5.07 8.59
C ALA A 102 -11.40 5.07 7.82
N LEU A 103 -11.39 5.36 6.53
CA LEU A 103 -12.56 5.33 5.66
C LEU A 103 -12.87 3.92 5.11
N GLY A 104 -11.95 2.96 5.27
CA GLY A 104 -12.13 1.59 4.80
C GLY A 104 -12.44 1.50 3.30
N ASP A 105 -13.57 0.86 2.99
CA ASP A 105 -13.99 0.63 1.60
C ASP A 105 -14.74 1.81 0.97
N PHE A 106 -14.76 2.98 1.61
CA PHE A 106 -15.43 4.15 1.04
C PHE A 106 -14.68 4.62 -0.21
N LYS A 107 -15.34 4.54 -1.37
CA LYS A 107 -14.76 4.84 -2.70
C LYS A 107 -13.47 4.04 -2.96
N ASP A 108 -12.38 4.74 -3.25
CA ASP A 108 -11.05 4.19 -3.49
C ASP A 108 -10.09 4.44 -2.31
N SER A 109 -10.61 4.68 -1.10
CA SER A 109 -9.83 5.03 0.09
C SER A 109 -8.76 3.99 0.41
N ALA A 110 -9.08 2.70 0.31
CA ALA A 110 -8.09 1.64 0.53
C ALA A 110 -6.88 1.75 -0.41
N GLN A 111 -7.13 2.01 -1.71
CA GLN A 111 -6.05 2.24 -2.68
C GLN A 111 -5.30 3.54 -2.40
N LYS A 112 -6.01 4.62 -2.05
CA LYS A 112 -5.39 5.91 -1.72
C LYS A 112 -4.50 5.84 -0.47
N ALA A 113 -4.82 4.99 0.48
CA ALA A 113 -3.97 4.74 1.64
C ALA A 113 -2.63 4.11 1.22
N LEU A 114 -2.65 3.16 0.27
CA LEU A 114 -1.44 2.58 -0.31
C LEU A 114 -0.65 3.63 -1.11
N ASP A 115 -1.32 4.41 -1.96
CA ASP A 115 -0.70 5.48 -2.74
C ASP A 115 0.02 6.50 -1.83
N ALA A 116 -0.58 6.86 -0.70
CA ALA A 116 0.01 7.78 0.26
C ALA A 116 1.28 7.20 0.90
N ARG A 117 1.26 5.96 1.34
CA ARG A 117 2.45 5.25 1.86
C ARG A 117 3.57 5.18 0.81
N TYR A 118 3.21 4.87 -0.42
CA TYR A 118 4.17 4.83 -1.53
C TYR A 118 4.81 6.20 -1.78
N GLN A 119 4.02 7.29 -1.79
CA GLN A 119 4.55 8.64 -1.94
C GLN A 119 5.46 9.04 -0.77
N TYR A 120 5.14 8.58 0.46
CA TYR A 120 6.03 8.77 1.59
C TYR A 120 7.40 8.11 1.34
N VAL A 121 7.42 6.84 0.94
CA VAL A 121 8.65 6.10 0.62
C VAL A 121 9.44 6.79 -0.49
N CYS A 122 8.76 7.28 -1.53
CA CYS A 122 9.40 8.01 -2.63
C CYS A 122 10.10 9.29 -2.19
N THR A 123 9.54 9.97 -1.19
CA THR A 123 10.06 11.27 -0.71
C THR A 123 11.04 11.15 0.46
N HIS A 124 10.98 10.05 1.22
CA HIS A 124 11.80 9.79 2.40
C HIS A 124 12.66 8.54 2.21
N ARG A 125 13.46 8.51 1.14
CA ARG A 125 14.32 7.38 0.76
C ARG A 125 15.49 7.22 1.72
N SER A 126 15.23 6.72 2.92
CA SER A 126 16.25 6.48 3.93
C SER A 126 16.12 5.08 4.51
N ARG A 127 17.20 4.31 4.46
CA ARG A 127 17.30 2.98 5.06
C ARG A 127 17.30 2.99 6.61
N THR A 128 17.48 4.16 7.22
CA THR A 128 17.45 4.33 8.69
C THR A 128 16.13 4.93 9.18
N ASN A 129 15.22 5.32 8.28
CA ASN A 129 13.91 5.83 8.66
C ASN A 129 12.95 4.67 8.90
N SER A 130 12.56 4.44 10.15
CA SER A 130 11.70 3.32 10.54
C SER A 130 10.34 3.31 9.82
N THR A 131 9.74 4.48 9.61
CA THR A 131 8.47 4.60 8.88
C THR A 131 8.63 4.20 7.41
N THR A 132 9.73 4.61 6.76
CA THR A 132 10.05 4.18 5.39
C THR A 132 10.15 2.66 5.31
N LEU A 133 10.87 2.02 6.25
CA LEU A 133 11.05 0.57 6.28
C LEU A 133 9.73 -0.16 6.49
N GLN A 134 8.91 0.28 7.44
CA GLN A 134 7.58 -0.27 7.69
C GLN A 134 6.67 -0.16 6.46
N TYR A 135 6.70 0.98 5.78
CA TYR A 135 5.88 1.18 4.58
C TYR A 135 6.35 0.34 3.40
N ILE A 136 7.67 0.14 3.22
CA ILE A 136 8.20 -0.78 2.20
C ILE A 136 7.68 -2.20 2.49
N GLU A 137 7.83 -2.69 3.72
CA GLU A 137 7.37 -4.03 4.10
C GLU A 137 5.86 -4.20 3.88
N TYR A 138 5.07 -3.22 4.32
CA TYR A 138 3.62 -3.23 4.14
C TYR A 138 3.22 -3.21 2.66
N LEU A 139 3.81 -2.33 1.84
CA LEU A 139 3.51 -2.24 0.41
C LEU A 139 3.96 -3.48 -0.36
N THR A 140 5.08 -4.10 0.03
CA THR A 140 5.53 -5.39 -0.52
C THR A 140 4.53 -6.50 -0.20
N SER A 141 4.00 -6.56 1.03
CA SER A 141 2.97 -7.53 1.41
C SER A 141 1.64 -7.38 0.66
N LYS A 142 1.44 -6.23 0.00
CA LYS A 142 0.27 -5.90 -0.82
C LYS A 142 0.55 -5.94 -2.32
N ASP A 143 1.72 -6.41 -2.73
CA ASP A 143 2.17 -6.45 -4.13
C ASP A 143 2.00 -5.09 -4.84
N TYR A 144 2.31 -4.00 -4.11
CA TYR A 144 2.12 -2.66 -4.66
C TYR A 144 3.09 -2.40 -5.82
N PRO A 145 2.62 -1.84 -6.97
CA PRO A 145 3.43 -1.66 -8.16
C PRO A 145 4.72 -0.86 -7.91
N ASN A 146 5.83 -1.31 -8.48
CA ASN A 146 7.15 -0.67 -8.43
C ASN A 146 7.80 -0.56 -7.04
N ILE A 147 7.22 -1.14 -5.99
CA ILE A 147 7.81 -1.07 -4.65
C ILE A 147 9.16 -1.80 -4.58
N GLU A 148 9.30 -2.91 -5.28
CA GLU A 148 10.56 -3.66 -5.35
C GLU A 148 11.69 -2.81 -5.92
N THR A 149 11.46 -2.09 -7.02
CA THR A 149 12.46 -1.22 -7.63
C THR A 149 12.93 -0.13 -6.67
N ILE A 150 12.01 0.48 -5.92
CA ILE A 150 12.33 1.50 -4.93
C ILE A 150 13.06 0.87 -3.75
N SER A 151 12.60 -0.26 -3.25
CA SER A 151 13.23 -1.02 -2.19
C SER A 151 14.69 -1.34 -2.55
N HIS A 152 14.94 -1.90 -3.73
CA HIS A 152 16.30 -2.16 -4.23
C HIS A 152 17.17 -0.89 -4.24
N SER A 153 16.61 0.25 -4.66
CA SER A 153 17.36 1.51 -4.68
C SER A 153 17.71 2.05 -3.28
N ILE A 154 16.84 1.82 -2.29
CA ILE A 154 17.04 2.24 -0.90
C ILE A 154 18.05 1.31 -0.21
N TYR A 155 17.98 0.02 -0.48
CA TYR A 155 18.86 -1.00 0.06
C TYR A 155 20.11 -1.27 -0.80
N ALA A 156 20.32 -0.51 -1.87
CA ALA A 156 21.54 -0.62 -2.64
C ALA A 156 22.75 -0.37 -1.74
N TRP A 157 23.66 -1.31 -1.75
CA TRP A 157 24.91 -1.20 -1.01
C TRP A 157 26.08 -0.96 -1.95
N LYS A 158 27.11 -0.32 -1.42
CA LYS A 158 28.37 -0.05 -2.09
C LYS A 158 29.50 -0.55 -1.21
N CYS A 159 30.59 -0.90 -1.83
CA CYS A 159 31.77 -1.33 -1.12
C CYS A 159 33.02 -0.65 -1.64
N LYS A 160 34.02 -0.66 -0.84
CA LYS A 160 35.41 -0.31 -1.22
C LYS A 160 36.36 -1.30 -0.58
N ALA A 161 37.46 -1.55 -1.26
CA ALA A 161 38.63 -2.25 -0.72
C ALA A 161 39.80 -1.28 -0.65
N TYR A 162 40.61 -1.41 0.38
CA TYR A 162 41.82 -0.60 0.59
C TYR A 162 42.82 -1.35 1.44
N VAL A 163 44.06 -0.86 1.43
CA VAL A 163 45.18 -1.51 2.10
C VAL A 163 45.66 -0.65 3.26
N THR A 164 45.97 -1.27 4.39
CA THR A 164 46.45 -0.61 5.60
C THR A 164 47.61 -1.40 6.24
N ASP A 165 48.29 -0.77 7.16
CA ASP A 165 49.34 -1.36 8.01
C ASP A 165 48.81 -1.82 9.38
N ALA A 166 47.51 -1.73 9.60
CA ALA A 166 46.83 -2.18 10.82
C ALA A 166 45.46 -2.78 10.50
N GLU A 167 44.99 -3.69 11.31
CA GLU A 167 43.70 -4.41 11.15
C GLU A 167 42.52 -3.46 10.89
N ASN A 168 42.49 -2.33 11.58
CA ASN A 168 41.44 -1.33 11.51
C ASN A 168 41.97 0.01 10.99
N GLY A 169 43.01 -0.06 10.15
CA GLY A 169 43.84 1.08 9.88
C GLY A 169 43.22 2.12 8.93
N SER A 170 43.56 3.33 9.23
CA SER A 170 43.60 4.46 8.35
C SER A 170 44.91 5.16 8.68
N PRO A 171 45.70 5.55 7.73
CA PRO A 171 45.44 5.79 6.31
C PRO A 171 45.75 4.59 5.40
N VAL A 172 45.30 4.72 4.16
CA VAL A 172 45.61 3.78 3.07
C VAL A 172 47.07 3.84 2.69
N VAL A 173 47.78 2.70 2.75
CA VAL A 173 49.15 2.54 2.34
C VAL A 173 49.23 1.69 1.08
N LYS A 174 50.13 2.02 0.16
CA LYS A 174 50.24 1.30 -1.11
C LYS A 174 51.51 0.44 -1.23
N THR A 175 52.50 0.69 -0.39
CA THR A 175 53.80 0.03 -0.44
C THR A 175 54.21 -0.46 0.95
N PHE A 176 54.60 -1.70 1.06
CA PHE A 176 54.91 -2.38 2.31
C PHE A 176 56.27 -3.03 2.25
N GLY A 177 56.97 -3.09 3.36
CA GLY A 177 58.15 -3.95 3.47
C GLY A 177 57.74 -5.42 3.69
N THR A 178 58.59 -6.36 3.36
CA THR A 178 58.29 -7.80 3.52
C THR A 178 57.92 -8.23 4.93
N ASN A 179 58.40 -7.51 5.94
CA ASN A 179 58.10 -7.77 7.36
C ASN A 179 57.16 -6.73 7.98
N SER A 180 56.57 -5.87 7.17
CA SER A 180 55.60 -4.90 7.64
C SER A 180 54.19 -5.51 7.66
N PRO A 181 53.34 -5.16 8.64
CA PRO A 181 51.96 -5.58 8.62
C PRO A 181 51.25 -5.16 7.33
N LEU A 182 50.46 -6.04 6.79
CA LEU A 182 49.72 -5.83 5.54
C LEU A 182 48.31 -6.35 5.71
N TYR A 183 47.32 -5.46 5.55
CA TYR A 183 45.93 -5.79 5.68
C TYR A 183 45.13 -5.25 4.49
N PHE A 184 44.37 -6.11 3.86
CA PHE A 184 43.36 -5.76 2.88
C PHE A 184 42.02 -5.62 3.57
N ASN A 185 41.46 -4.43 3.56
CA ASN A 185 40.21 -4.14 4.19
C ASN A 185 39.10 -4.07 3.15
N PHE A 186 37.99 -4.68 3.48
CA PHE A 186 36.73 -4.56 2.77
C PHE A 186 35.71 -3.82 3.67
N GLN A 187 35.10 -2.80 3.11
CA GLN A 187 34.07 -2.03 3.81
C GLN A 187 32.86 -1.88 2.91
N ALA A 188 31.68 -2.29 3.41
CA ALA A 188 30.42 -2.08 2.76
C ALA A 188 29.55 -1.08 3.54
N TYR A 189 28.79 -0.29 2.80
CA TYR A 189 27.83 0.66 3.36
C TYR A 189 26.59 0.74 2.46
N GLY A 190 25.45 0.94 3.07
CA GLY A 190 24.15 0.73 2.45
C GLY A 190 23.59 -0.60 2.89
N GLY A 191 22.73 -1.17 2.08
CA GLY A 191 22.07 -2.42 2.37
C GLY A 191 20.93 -2.29 3.38
N LYS A 192 20.23 -3.38 3.60
CA LYS A 192 19.23 -3.51 4.65
C LYS A 192 19.97 -3.60 6.00
N PRO A 193 19.51 -2.89 7.04
CA PRO A 193 20.09 -3.02 8.38
C PRO A 193 20.15 -4.49 8.82
N ASP A 194 21.30 -4.89 9.39
CA ASP A 194 21.55 -6.26 9.86
C ASP A 194 21.50 -7.37 8.79
N GLU A 195 21.44 -7.02 7.50
CA GLU A 195 21.54 -7.98 6.41
C GLU A 195 22.93 -8.62 6.41
N GLU A 196 22.95 -9.95 6.32
CA GLU A 196 24.19 -10.71 6.16
C GLU A 196 24.36 -11.09 4.70
N ILE A 197 25.53 -10.79 4.14
CA ILE A 197 25.93 -11.17 2.79
C ILE A 197 27.13 -12.10 2.86
N SER A 198 27.28 -12.98 1.89
CA SER A 198 28.49 -13.76 1.71
C SER A 198 29.43 -13.07 0.73
N VAL A 199 30.66 -12.84 1.16
CA VAL A 199 31.71 -12.23 0.35
C VAL A 199 32.79 -13.25 0.08
N LYS A 200 33.04 -13.53 -1.19
CA LYS A 200 34.21 -14.30 -1.62
C LYS A 200 35.37 -13.35 -1.84
N TYR A 201 36.59 -13.83 -1.60
CA TYR A 201 37.78 -13.12 -2.02
C TYR A 201 38.77 -14.04 -2.75
N ARG A 202 39.52 -13.46 -3.63
CA ARG A 202 40.69 -14.05 -4.30
C ARG A 202 41.89 -13.17 -4.03
N ILE A 203 42.99 -13.77 -3.59
CA ILE A 203 44.26 -13.09 -3.38
C ILE A 203 45.24 -13.62 -4.40
N ASP A 204 45.76 -12.74 -5.26
CA ASP A 204 46.79 -13.04 -6.25
C ASP A 204 48.15 -12.51 -5.78
N PHE A 205 49.07 -13.40 -5.53
CA PHE A 205 50.45 -13.09 -5.21
C PHE A 205 51.26 -13.10 -6.49
N HIS A 206 51.72 -11.95 -6.92
CA HIS A 206 52.54 -11.81 -8.14
C HIS A 206 54.02 -11.99 -7.83
N ALA A 207 54.64 -12.97 -8.47
CA ALA A 207 56.05 -13.28 -8.26
C ALA A 207 56.93 -12.10 -8.67
N SER A 208 57.93 -11.78 -7.84
CA SER A 208 58.92 -10.76 -8.13
C SER A 208 59.86 -11.20 -9.28
N SER A 209 60.50 -10.23 -9.92
CA SER A 209 61.48 -10.53 -10.95
C SER A 209 62.63 -11.39 -10.44
N TYR A 210 62.98 -11.29 -9.15
CA TYR A 210 63.94 -12.17 -8.49
C TYR A 210 63.39 -13.60 -8.39
N ALA A 211 62.19 -13.77 -7.90
CA ALA A 211 61.53 -15.08 -7.72
C ALA A 211 61.37 -15.80 -9.07
N ILE A 212 60.92 -15.11 -10.11
CA ILE A 212 60.80 -15.66 -11.48
C ILE A 212 62.10 -16.22 -11.99
N ARG A 213 63.24 -15.49 -11.80
CA ARG A 213 64.56 -15.95 -12.20
C ARG A 213 65.01 -17.20 -11.45
N HIS A 214 64.45 -17.50 -10.27
CA HIS A 214 64.72 -18.67 -9.47
C HIS A 214 63.65 -19.76 -9.61
N GLY A 215 62.78 -19.67 -10.63
CA GLY A 215 61.79 -20.70 -10.94
C GLY A 215 60.52 -20.66 -10.11
N TYR A 216 60.27 -19.58 -9.37
CA TYR A 216 59.02 -19.42 -8.62
C TYR A 216 57.94 -18.76 -9.49
N THR A 217 56.68 -19.16 -9.30
CA THR A 217 55.49 -18.55 -9.92
C THR A 217 54.71 -17.82 -8.86
N GLY A 218 53.74 -17.01 -9.30
CA GLY A 218 52.73 -16.45 -8.41
C GLY A 218 51.80 -17.52 -7.82
N GLU A 219 51.13 -17.19 -6.74
CA GLU A 219 50.19 -18.05 -6.05
C GLU A 219 48.83 -17.35 -6.01
N THR A 220 47.77 -18.13 -5.86
CA THR A 220 46.40 -17.59 -5.69
C THR A 220 45.69 -18.31 -4.54
N GLU A 221 45.15 -17.54 -3.65
CA GLU A 221 44.34 -18.02 -2.51
C GLU A 221 42.91 -17.57 -2.63
N TYR A 222 42.00 -18.34 -2.08
CA TYR A 222 40.57 -18.05 -2.06
C TYR A 222 39.98 -18.21 -0.65
N GLY A 223 38.96 -17.42 -0.37
CA GLY A 223 38.17 -17.56 0.83
C GLY A 223 36.75 -17.05 0.66
N THR A 224 35.93 -17.39 1.61
CA THR A 224 34.55 -16.88 1.70
C THR A 224 34.24 -16.54 3.15
N VAL A 225 33.63 -15.42 3.38
CA VAL A 225 33.30 -14.94 4.70
C VAL A 225 31.88 -14.39 4.75
N PRO A 226 31.13 -14.65 5.82
CA PRO A 226 29.91 -13.91 6.09
C PRO A 226 30.27 -12.48 6.47
N TYR A 227 29.50 -11.51 5.94
CA TYR A 227 29.69 -10.11 6.24
C TYR A 227 28.34 -9.47 6.57
N LYS A 228 28.23 -8.88 7.76
CA LYS A 228 27.03 -8.19 8.17
C LYS A 228 27.05 -6.76 7.69
N LEU A 229 26.08 -6.37 6.85
CA LEU A 229 25.93 -5.01 6.36
C LEU A 229 25.54 -4.10 7.54
N SER A 230 26.43 -3.16 7.84
CA SER A 230 26.23 -2.19 8.90
C SER A 230 26.87 -0.85 8.52
N ASP A 231 26.49 0.22 9.20
CA ASP A 231 27.11 1.53 8.98
C ASP A 231 28.54 1.52 9.48
N GLY A 232 29.50 1.48 8.53
CA GLY A 232 30.91 1.52 8.82
C GLY A 232 31.57 0.21 9.23
N GLY A 233 30.83 -0.92 9.16
CA GLY A 233 31.41 -2.23 9.35
C GLY A 233 32.49 -2.53 8.29
N TYR A 234 33.52 -3.26 8.69
CA TYR A 234 34.59 -3.70 7.79
C TYR A 234 34.99 -5.14 8.11
N TYR A 235 35.55 -5.78 7.12
CA TYR A 235 36.22 -7.07 7.20
C TYR A 235 37.63 -6.92 6.65
N TRP A 236 38.59 -7.67 7.19
CA TRP A 236 39.96 -7.63 6.72
C TRP A 236 40.56 -9.03 6.53
N VAL A 237 41.50 -9.10 5.60
CA VAL A 237 42.39 -10.25 5.41
C VAL A 237 43.80 -9.70 5.40
N GLY A 238 44.72 -10.30 6.16
CA GLY A 238 46.06 -9.76 6.20
C GLY A 238 47.00 -10.54 7.09
N TRP A 239 48.19 -10.02 7.17
CA TRP A 239 49.34 -10.61 7.86
C TRP A 239 49.98 -9.60 8.80
N SER A 240 49.91 -9.82 10.11
CA SER A 240 50.51 -8.92 11.11
C SER A 240 52.03 -8.89 11.11
N GLY A 241 52.68 -9.97 10.69
CA GLY A 241 54.12 -10.10 10.56
C GLY A 241 54.64 -9.83 9.15
N GLY A 242 53.78 -9.31 8.26
CA GLY A 242 54.11 -9.20 6.85
C GLY A 242 54.11 -10.56 6.14
N ILE A 243 54.48 -10.54 4.86
CA ILE A 243 54.52 -11.74 4.03
C ILE A 243 55.86 -12.53 4.15
N GLY A 244 56.84 -11.98 4.88
CA GLY A 244 58.08 -12.65 5.27
C GLY A 244 58.96 -13.14 4.14
N THR A 245 58.74 -12.75 2.90
CA THR A 245 59.46 -13.28 1.74
C THR A 245 59.61 -12.26 0.62
N ALA A 246 60.76 -12.32 -0.07
CA ALA A 246 61.06 -11.55 -1.26
C ALA A 246 60.46 -12.16 -2.56
N ARG A 247 59.61 -13.16 -2.46
CA ARG A 247 59.03 -13.83 -3.63
C ARG A 247 58.03 -12.97 -4.39
N TYR A 248 57.33 -12.06 -3.72
CA TYR A 248 56.25 -11.30 -4.32
C TYR A 248 56.57 -9.82 -4.32
N ASP A 249 56.28 -9.12 -5.40
CA ASP A 249 56.46 -7.67 -5.55
C ASP A 249 55.08 -6.95 -5.54
N ARG A 250 54.01 -7.69 -5.74
CA ARG A 250 52.63 -7.17 -5.70
C ARG A 250 51.68 -8.23 -5.18
N ILE A 251 50.77 -7.79 -4.36
CA ILE A 251 49.62 -8.60 -3.89
C ILE A 251 48.35 -7.86 -4.25
N GLU A 252 47.42 -8.58 -4.83
CA GLU A 252 46.10 -8.06 -5.21
C GLU A 252 45.00 -8.89 -4.59
N ILE A 253 44.04 -8.26 -3.95
CA ILE A 253 42.84 -8.92 -3.48
C ILE A 253 41.61 -8.41 -4.24
N THR A 254 40.81 -9.35 -4.71
CA THR A 254 39.52 -9.06 -5.35
C THR A 254 38.40 -9.67 -4.52
N PHE A 255 37.41 -8.86 -4.18
CA PHE A 255 36.24 -9.28 -3.47
C PHE A 255 35.07 -9.45 -4.45
N TYR A 256 34.28 -10.50 -4.24
CA TYR A 256 33.16 -10.87 -5.07
C TYR A 256 31.90 -11.06 -4.19
N ASN A 257 30.74 -10.72 -4.71
CA ASN A 257 29.48 -11.21 -4.17
C ASN A 257 29.42 -12.73 -4.32
N ALA A 258 29.24 -13.48 -3.24
CA ALA A 258 29.29 -14.93 -3.27
C ALA A 258 28.13 -15.55 -4.06
N ASP A 259 26.97 -14.89 -4.09
CA ASP A 259 25.75 -15.40 -4.72
C ASP A 259 25.75 -15.14 -6.23
N THR A 260 26.20 -13.93 -6.64
CA THR A 260 26.20 -13.54 -8.07
C THR A 260 27.55 -13.76 -8.74
N ASN A 261 28.62 -13.98 -7.96
CA ASN A 261 30.02 -14.05 -8.41
C ASN A 261 30.50 -12.77 -9.14
N GLU A 262 29.82 -11.64 -8.90
CA GLU A 262 30.18 -10.34 -9.45
C GLU A 262 31.32 -9.72 -8.64
N GLU A 263 32.32 -9.13 -9.32
CA GLU A 263 33.37 -8.38 -8.67
C GLU A 263 32.81 -7.10 -8.04
N ILE A 264 33.10 -6.87 -6.75
CA ILE A 264 32.56 -5.76 -5.99
C ILE A 264 33.60 -4.76 -5.52
N ALA A 265 34.84 -5.20 -5.31
CA ALA A 265 35.97 -4.31 -4.97
C ALA A 265 37.32 -5.00 -5.15
N THR A 266 38.33 -4.21 -5.44
CA THR A 266 39.75 -4.67 -5.57
C THR A 266 40.68 -3.73 -4.83
N ALA A 267 41.70 -4.30 -4.16
CA ALA A 267 42.77 -3.55 -3.55
C ALA A 267 44.13 -4.17 -3.92
N LYS A 268 45.15 -3.33 -4.01
CA LYS A 268 46.50 -3.73 -4.44
C LYS A 268 47.54 -3.15 -3.51
N ALA A 269 48.53 -3.97 -3.18
CA ALA A 269 49.73 -3.59 -2.42
C ALA A 269 51.00 -3.90 -3.22
N SER A 270 51.94 -2.99 -3.22
CA SER A 270 53.32 -3.24 -3.70
C SER A 270 54.19 -3.62 -2.52
N VAL A 271 55.06 -4.58 -2.72
CA VAL A 271 56.00 -5.08 -1.69
C VAL A 271 57.40 -4.64 -2.04
N GLN A 272 58.08 -4.00 -1.10
CA GLN A 272 59.49 -3.61 -1.22
C GLN A 272 60.37 -4.48 -0.32
N TYR A 273 61.55 -4.76 -0.80
CA TYR A 273 62.54 -5.58 -0.13
C TYR A 273 63.60 -4.73 0.57
#